data_7a3518a9d740d5a56353d087efe05bd2
#
_entry.id   7a3518a9d740d5a56353d087efe05bd2
#
_cell.length_a   1.000
_cell.length_b   1.000
_cell.length_c   1.000
_cell.angle_alpha   90.00
_cell.angle_beta   90.00
_cell.angle_gamma   90.00
#
_symmetry.space_group_name_H-M   'P 1'
#
loop_
_entity.id
_entity.type
_entity.pdbx_description
1 polymer ?
#
loop_
_entity_poly.entity_id
_entity_poly.type
_entity_poly.pdbx_seq_one_letter_code
_entity_poly.pdbx_strand_id
1 'polypeptide(L)'
;MWALVINPVAGQGKGASVGTHVAGYLNSRGIKYEIIFGRNGIDQADALQRFLDRNPDCSGVIAVGGDGLLHLVLQKVTPAQVPLAVIPAGTGNDFVRTLGWSLDDVDAILESVLSKKPASVDLGLVDGEWFGAILSTGFDSIVNEKANAMSWPKGPMKYNAAIAIELPRFKPHHYEITLDDRTISTQAMLIAVSNGRSYGGGMLVCPRAEITDGYFDVMVLHPVSKLEFIKVFPRVFKGTHITHPAVEIVRSKSVQISSDAVAYADGERIGQLPVSAQCMPGALMTWLP
;
A
#
# COMPACT_ATOMS: atom_id res chain seq x y z
N MET A 1 16.20 -10.87 18.86
CA MET A 1 16.27 -9.40 18.95
C MET A 1 15.37 -8.79 17.91
N TRP A 2 14.71 -7.66 18.17
CA TRP A 2 13.81 -6.96 17.21
C TRP A 2 14.52 -5.81 16.52
N ALA A 3 14.14 -5.49 15.29
CA ALA A 3 14.45 -4.21 14.65
C ALA A 3 13.28 -3.26 14.82
N LEU A 4 13.53 -2.04 15.27
CA LEU A 4 12.53 -0.97 15.37
C LEU A 4 12.86 0.13 14.37
N VAL A 5 12.07 0.22 13.30
CA VAL A 5 12.26 1.17 12.19
C VAL A 5 11.25 2.30 12.38
N ILE A 6 11.71 3.53 12.61
CA ILE A 6 10.84 4.68 12.89
C ILE A 6 11.05 5.76 11.84
N ASN A 7 9.97 6.21 11.20
CA ASN A 7 9.96 7.45 10.44
C ASN A 7 9.44 8.60 11.32
N PRO A 8 10.31 9.42 11.93
CA PRO A 8 9.90 10.42 12.91
C PRO A 8 9.06 11.55 12.32
N VAL A 9 9.16 11.80 11.00
CA VAL A 9 8.42 12.87 10.32
C VAL A 9 7.08 12.41 9.75
N ALA A 10 6.77 11.11 9.84
CA ALA A 10 5.49 10.57 9.38
C ALA A 10 4.31 11.27 10.07
N GLY A 11 3.21 11.48 9.35
CA GLY A 11 1.99 12.08 9.88
C GLY A 11 2.21 13.44 10.54
N GLN A 12 3.06 14.30 9.93
CA GLN A 12 3.40 15.63 10.45
C GLN A 12 4.10 15.59 11.83
N GLY A 13 4.94 14.57 12.07
CA GLY A 13 5.68 14.39 13.33
C GLY A 13 5.06 13.40 14.31
N LYS A 14 3.87 12.85 14.02
CA LYS A 14 3.24 11.78 14.81
C LYS A 14 4.17 10.57 14.97
N GLY A 15 4.98 10.28 13.93
CA GLY A 15 5.91 9.16 13.94
C GLY A 15 6.91 9.17 15.08
N ALA A 16 7.40 10.35 15.49
CA ALA A 16 8.33 10.47 16.62
C ALA A 16 7.67 10.09 17.96
N SER A 17 6.47 10.60 18.23
CA SER A 17 5.74 10.30 19.47
C SER A 17 5.29 8.84 19.55
N VAL A 18 4.78 8.28 18.44
CA VAL A 18 4.38 6.87 18.35
C VAL A 18 5.62 5.96 18.50
N GLY A 19 6.73 6.31 17.85
CA GLY A 19 7.99 5.56 17.99
C GLY A 19 8.52 5.54 19.42
N THR A 20 8.44 6.68 20.13
CA THR A 20 8.79 6.76 21.57
C THR A 20 7.87 5.89 22.42
N HIS A 21 6.57 5.88 22.13
CA HIS A 21 5.61 5.03 22.82
C HIS A 21 5.92 3.54 22.60
N VAL A 22 6.17 3.12 21.36
CA VAL A 22 6.55 1.74 21.04
C VAL A 22 7.84 1.32 21.74
N ALA A 23 8.86 2.17 21.74
CA ALA A 23 10.12 1.91 22.45
C ALA A 23 9.90 1.76 23.96
N GLY A 24 9.09 2.63 24.58
CA GLY A 24 8.70 2.54 25.98
C GLY A 24 7.95 1.25 26.31
N TYR A 25 7.03 0.86 25.45
CA TYR A 25 6.26 -0.38 25.59
C TYR A 25 7.17 -1.62 25.56
N LEU A 26 8.10 -1.71 24.59
CA LEU A 26 9.06 -2.80 24.50
C LEU A 26 9.99 -2.86 25.71
N ASN A 27 10.51 -1.70 26.16
CA ASN A 27 11.35 -1.59 27.36
C ASN A 27 10.64 -2.08 28.61
N SER A 28 9.38 -1.71 28.83
CA SER A 28 8.59 -2.13 30.00
C SER A 28 8.39 -3.63 30.10
N ARG A 29 8.52 -4.34 28.97
CA ARG A 29 8.40 -5.80 28.84
C ARG A 29 9.75 -6.52 28.74
N GLY A 30 10.86 -5.79 28.83
CA GLY A 30 12.21 -6.36 28.73
C GLY A 30 12.56 -6.91 27.34
N ILE A 31 11.87 -6.46 26.29
CA ILE A 31 12.09 -6.89 24.90
C ILE A 31 13.33 -6.19 24.36
N LYS A 32 14.30 -6.97 23.87
CA LYS A 32 15.52 -6.43 23.26
C LYS A 32 15.26 -6.01 21.80
N TYR A 33 15.59 -4.78 21.47
CA TYR A 33 15.49 -4.24 20.10
C TYR A 33 16.65 -3.31 19.77
N GLU A 34 16.89 -3.10 18.48
CA GLU A 34 17.78 -2.08 17.94
C GLU A 34 16.96 -1.10 17.10
N ILE A 35 17.15 0.22 17.34
CA ILE A 35 16.51 1.25 16.53
C ILE A 35 17.31 1.44 15.26
N ILE A 36 16.65 1.29 14.11
CA ILE A 36 17.28 1.42 12.80
C ILE A 36 17.16 2.87 12.32
N PHE A 37 18.30 3.52 12.21
CA PHE A 37 18.40 4.91 11.78
C PHE A 37 18.85 5.05 10.33
N GLY A 38 18.33 6.07 9.65
CA GLY A 38 18.77 6.52 8.34
C GLY A 38 18.56 8.02 8.18
N ARG A 39 19.37 8.67 7.34
CA ARG A 39 19.22 10.11 7.01
C ARG A 39 17.98 10.36 6.15
N ASN A 40 17.56 9.37 5.42
CA ASN A 40 16.36 9.32 4.59
C ASN A 40 15.82 7.88 4.53
N GLY A 41 14.71 7.64 3.84
CA GLY A 41 14.07 6.32 3.77
C GLY A 41 14.98 5.25 3.15
N ILE A 42 15.75 5.57 2.11
CA ILE A 42 16.67 4.65 1.44
C ILE A 42 17.81 4.25 2.38
N ASP A 43 18.49 5.23 3.00
CA ASP A 43 19.53 4.96 4.01
C ASP A 43 19.02 4.08 5.14
N GLN A 44 17.75 4.29 5.56
CA GLN A 44 17.11 3.53 6.63
C GLN A 44 16.81 2.10 6.19
N ALA A 45 16.32 1.89 4.96
CA ALA A 45 16.11 0.56 4.40
C ALA A 45 17.43 -0.21 4.25
N ASP A 46 18.52 0.45 3.83
CA ASP A 46 19.85 -0.17 3.75
C ASP A 46 20.42 -0.47 5.15
N ALA A 47 20.15 0.37 6.15
CA ALA A 47 20.50 0.08 7.53
C ALA A 47 19.74 -1.14 8.07
N LEU A 48 18.46 -1.26 7.72
CA LEU A 48 17.64 -2.44 8.04
C LEU A 48 18.25 -3.70 7.39
N GLN A 49 18.63 -3.65 6.11
CA GLN A 49 19.26 -4.79 5.45
C GLN A 49 20.53 -5.23 6.20
N ARG A 50 21.42 -4.30 6.52
CA ARG A 50 22.65 -4.61 7.30
C ARG A 50 22.35 -5.19 8.68
N PHE A 51 21.25 -4.76 9.32
CA PHE A 51 20.80 -5.35 10.57
C PHE A 51 20.34 -6.79 10.38
N LEU A 52 19.51 -7.07 9.36
CA LEU A 52 19.00 -8.41 9.06
C LEU A 52 20.16 -9.37 8.73
N ASP A 53 21.15 -8.93 7.92
CA ASP A 53 22.33 -9.72 7.56
C ASP A 53 23.16 -10.12 8.80
N ARG A 54 23.23 -9.24 9.80
CA ARG A 54 23.95 -9.51 11.06
C ARG A 54 23.14 -10.31 12.09
N ASN A 55 21.81 -10.36 11.93
CA ASN A 55 20.90 -10.98 12.87
C ASN A 55 19.93 -11.94 12.15
N PRO A 56 20.40 -13.07 11.60
CA PRO A 56 19.55 -14.01 10.87
C PRO A 56 18.41 -14.58 11.73
N ASP A 57 18.61 -14.65 13.06
CA ASP A 57 17.60 -15.08 14.04
C ASP A 57 16.76 -13.91 14.58
N CYS A 58 16.61 -12.83 13.79
CA CYS A 58 15.79 -11.68 14.17
C CYS A 58 14.34 -12.13 14.45
N SER A 59 13.81 -11.72 15.60
CA SER A 59 12.44 -12.09 15.99
C SER A 59 11.37 -11.42 15.14
N GLY A 60 11.68 -10.28 14.52
CA GLY A 60 10.81 -9.52 13.64
C GLY A 60 11.24 -8.06 13.52
N VAL A 61 10.57 -7.36 12.63
CA VAL A 61 10.71 -5.92 12.39
C VAL A 61 9.43 -5.23 12.82
N ILE A 62 9.54 -4.14 13.56
CA ILE A 62 8.44 -3.24 13.89
C ILE A 62 8.67 -1.94 13.12
N ALA A 63 7.80 -1.64 12.15
CA ALA A 63 7.87 -0.42 11.36
C ALA A 63 6.84 0.61 11.84
N VAL A 64 7.30 1.77 12.30
CA VAL A 64 6.48 2.88 12.77
C VAL A 64 6.50 3.99 11.73
N GLY A 65 5.43 4.11 10.95
CA GLY A 65 5.40 5.09 9.86
C GLY A 65 4.11 5.05 9.04
N GLY A 66 4.20 5.53 7.81
CA GLY A 66 3.15 5.45 6.79
C GLY A 66 3.56 4.55 5.63
N ASP A 67 2.75 4.59 4.57
CA ASP A 67 2.84 3.67 3.43
C ASP A 67 4.22 3.70 2.73
N GLY A 68 4.86 4.87 2.58
CA GLY A 68 6.19 4.97 1.97
C GLY A 68 7.31 4.29 2.81
N LEU A 69 7.28 4.37 4.16
CA LEU A 69 8.22 3.58 4.97
C LEU A 69 7.93 2.09 4.83
N LEU A 70 6.66 1.71 4.88
CA LEU A 70 6.24 0.33 4.72
C LEU A 70 6.73 -0.26 3.41
N HIS A 71 6.55 0.45 2.29
CA HIS A 71 7.01 0.02 0.98
C HIS A 71 8.51 -0.32 1.00
N LEU A 72 9.34 0.57 1.56
CA LEU A 72 10.79 0.33 1.68
C LEU A 72 11.14 -0.86 2.57
N VAL A 73 10.42 -1.02 3.68
CA VAL A 73 10.64 -2.14 4.62
C VAL A 73 10.24 -3.48 4.02
N LEU A 74 9.14 -3.53 3.26
CA LEU A 74 8.69 -4.74 2.56
C LEU A 74 9.77 -5.30 1.62
N GLN A 75 10.50 -4.41 0.91
CA GLN A 75 11.59 -4.83 0.01
C GLN A 75 12.74 -5.55 0.73
N LYS A 76 12.84 -5.39 2.06
CA LYS A 76 13.92 -6.00 2.88
C LYS A 76 13.45 -7.21 3.67
N VAL A 77 12.28 -7.11 4.32
CA VAL A 77 11.79 -8.18 5.20
C VAL A 77 11.22 -9.37 4.44
N THR A 78 10.59 -9.14 3.28
CA THR A 78 9.97 -10.21 2.50
C THR A 78 10.99 -11.19 1.94
N PRO A 79 12.08 -10.77 1.27
CA PRO A 79 13.14 -11.69 0.84
C PRO A 79 13.86 -12.36 2.00
N ALA A 80 14.00 -11.68 3.15
CA ALA A 80 14.61 -12.21 4.35
C ALA A 80 13.70 -13.15 5.15
N GLN A 81 12.42 -13.25 4.78
CA GLN A 81 11.38 -14.02 5.47
C GLN A 81 11.24 -13.67 6.96
N VAL A 82 11.47 -12.39 7.31
CA VAL A 82 11.38 -11.89 8.69
C VAL A 82 9.99 -11.31 8.92
N PRO A 83 9.30 -11.68 10.03
CA PRO A 83 7.97 -11.14 10.35
C PRO A 83 7.97 -9.62 10.50
N LEU A 84 6.93 -8.95 9.98
CA LEU A 84 6.75 -7.51 10.02
C LEU A 84 5.51 -7.11 10.80
N ALA A 85 5.67 -6.29 11.84
CA ALA A 85 4.58 -5.56 12.48
C ALA A 85 4.57 -4.12 11.97
N VAL A 86 3.38 -3.61 11.61
CA VAL A 86 3.21 -2.24 11.10
C VAL A 86 2.44 -1.41 12.11
N ILE A 87 3.04 -0.32 12.57
CA ILE A 87 2.44 0.62 13.51
C ILE A 87 2.08 1.91 12.77
N PRO A 88 0.78 2.27 12.72
CA PRO A 88 0.30 3.40 11.92
C PRO A 88 0.74 4.74 12.51
N ALA A 89 1.52 5.50 11.73
CA ALA A 89 1.91 6.86 12.07
C ALA A 89 1.82 7.82 10.86
N GLY A 90 1.48 7.32 9.67
CA GLY A 90 1.28 8.09 8.46
C GLY A 90 -0.12 8.67 8.32
N THR A 91 -0.40 9.24 7.15
CA THR A 91 -1.72 9.81 6.81
C THR A 91 -2.66 8.77 6.19
N GLY A 92 -2.16 7.90 5.31
CA GLY A 92 -2.95 6.84 4.63
C GLY A 92 -3.07 5.60 5.49
N ASN A 93 -1.94 4.96 5.77
CA ASN A 93 -1.81 3.69 6.49
C ASN A 93 -2.69 2.58 5.88
N ASP A 94 -2.67 2.50 4.55
CA ASP A 94 -3.59 1.65 3.79
C ASP A 94 -3.31 0.16 4.01
N PHE A 95 -2.05 -0.23 4.19
CA PHE A 95 -1.73 -1.60 4.53
C PHE A 95 -2.20 -2.00 5.93
N VAL A 96 -2.10 -1.11 6.92
CA VAL A 96 -2.64 -1.37 8.27
C VAL A 96 -4.15 -1.59 8.23
N ARG A 97 -4.87 -0.80 7.41
CA ARG A 97 -6.31 -1.00 7.14
C ARG A 97 -6.58 -2.34 6.46
N THR A 98 -5.72 -2.70 5.49
CA THR A 98 -5.80 -4.00 4.79
C THR A 98 -5.64 -5.17 5.75
N LEU A 99 -4.74 -5.07 6.74
CA LEU A 99 -4.59 -6.06 7.81
C LEU A 99 -5.79 -6.11 8.78
N GLY A 100 -6.70 -5.14 8.73
CA GLY A 100 -7.89 -5.07 9.59
C GLY A 100 -7.66 -4.36 10.94
N TRP A 101 -6.49 -3.73 11.16
CA TRP A 101 -6.20 -3.03 12.40
C TRP A 101 -6.87 -1.66 12.48
N SER A 102 -7.26 -1.27 13.70
CA SER A 102 -7.60 0.12 14.01
C SER A 102 -6.34 0.99 13.95
N LEU A 103 -6.48 2.21 13.38
CA LEU A 103 -5.37 3.14 13.29
C LEU A 103 -5.07 3.89 14.61
N ASP A 104 -5.98 3.80 15.58
CA ASP A 104 -5.90 4.53 16.83
C ASP A 104 -5.49 3.64 18.02
N ASP A 105 -5.39 2.32 17.81
CA ASP A 105 -5.08 1.36 18.88
C ASP A 105 -3.72 0.69 18.64
N VAL A 106 -2.66 1.45 18.89
CA VAL A 106 -1.28 0.95 18.75
C VAL A 106 -0.99 -0.15 19.79
N ASP A 107 -1.58 -0.06 20.97
CA ASP A 107 -1.32 -1.02 22.05
C ASP A 107 -1.91 -2.39 21.74
N ALA A 108 -3.07 -2.46 21.07
CA ALA A 108 -3.63 -3.73 20.62
C ALA A 108 -2.73 -4.43 19.59
N ILE A 109 -2.11 -3.65 18.67
CA ILE A 109 -1.12 -4.21 17.73
C ILE A 109 0.09 -4.76 18.49
N LEU A 110 0.67 -3.99 19.40
CA LEU A 110 1.84 -4.39 20.19
C LEU A 110 1.56 -5.61 21.07
N GLU A 111 0.38 -5.65 21.71
CA GLU A 111 -0.05 -6.82 22.48
C GLU A 111 -0.15 -8.07 21.60
N SER A 112 -0.75 -7.95 20.42
CA SER A 112 -0.83 -9.06 19.46
C SER A 112 0.57 -9.52 19.03
N VAL A 113 1.48 -8.58 18.74
CA VAL A 113 2.87 -8.88 18.33
C VAL A 113 3.63 -9.67 19.40
N LEU A 114 3.41 -9.37 20.68
CA LEU A 114 4.12 -10.03 21.78
C LEU A 114 3.45 -11.31 22.28
N SER A 115 2.12 -11.47 22.05
CA SER A 115 1.35 -12.59 22.61
C SER A 115 0.93 -13.64 21.59
N LYS A 116 0.82 -13.28 20.29
CA LYS A 116 0.38 -14.18 19.22
C LYS A 116 1.53 -14.56 18.27
N LYS A 117 1.38 -15.65 17.57
CA LYS A 117 2.23 -15.96 16.41
C LYS A 117 1.79 -15.14 15.19
N PRO A 118 2.73 -14.73 14.33
CA PRO A 118 2.36 -14.08 13.08
C PRO A 118 1.62 -15.03 12.15
N ALA A 119 0.72 -14.47 11.37
CA ALA A 119 -0.03 -15.15 10.31
C ALA A 119 0.61 -14.85 8.95
N SER A 120 0.42 -15.75 8.01
CA SER A 120 0.86 -15.60 6.63
C SER A 120 -0.17 -14.80 5.85
N VAL A 121 0.27 -13.78 5.10
CA VAL A 121 -0.56 -13.00 4.19
C VAL A 121 0.10 -12.87 2.82
N ASP A 122 -0.71 -12.63 1.81
CA ASP A 122 -0.27 -12.46 0.44
C ASP A 122 0.28 -11.05 0.23
N LEU A 123 1.20 -10.92 -0.71
CA LEU A 123 1.69 -9.64 -1.24
C LEU A 123 1.61 -9.66 -2.76
N GLY A 124 1.58 -8.46 -3.35
CA GLY A 124 1.84 -8.32 -4.76
C GLY A 124 3.33 -8.13 -5.04
N LEU A 125 3.81 -8.68 -6.15
CA LEU A 125 5.13 -8.45 -6.72
C LEU A 125 4.95 -7.87 -8.12
N VAL A 126 5.43 -6.64 -8.36
CA VAL A 126 5.39 -5.98 -9.66
C VAL A 126 6.79 -5.62 -10.11
N ASP A 127 7.24 -6.19 -11.24
CA ASP A 127 8.57 -5.96 -11.84
C ASP A 127 9.74 -6.05 -10.82
N GLY A 128 9.62 -6.92 -9.81
CA GLY A 128 10.61 -7.13 -8.75
C GLY A 128 10.40 -6.30 -7.49
N GLU A 129 9.38 -5.44 -7.43
CA GLU A 129 9.03 -4.64 -6.24
C GLU A 129 7.78 -5.19 -5.53
N TRP A 130 7.88 -5.35 -4.20
CA TRP A 130 6.79 -5.82 -3.36
C TRP A 130 5.82 -4.70 -3.03
N PHE A 131 4.52 -4.99 -3.06
CA PHE A 131 3.48 -4.09 -2.58
C PHE A 131 2.45 -4.83 -1.72
N GLY A 132 1.89 -4.11 -0.74
CA GLY A 132 0.99 -4.69 0.23
C GLY A 132 -0.50 -4.50 -0.09
N ALA A 133 -0.86 -3.34 -0.63
CA ALA A 133 -2.25 -2.97 -0.81
C ALA A 133 -2.68 -2.97 -2.28
N ILE A 134 -2.29 -1.99 -3.06
CA ILE A 134 -2.84 -1.80 -4.42
C ILE A 134 -1.76 -1.28 -5.39
N LEU A 135 -1.69 -1.91 -6.58
CA LEU A 135 -1.05 -1.40 -7.77
C LEU A 135 -2.11 -0.74 -8.65
N SER A 136 -1.87 0.46 -9.13
CA SER A 136 -2.85 1.23 -9.89
C SER A 136 -2.24 1.99 -11.08
N THR A 137 -3.07 2.28 -12.09
CA THR A 137 -2.69 3.06 -13.26
C THR A 137 -3.90 3.80 -13.83
N GLY A 138 -3.65 4.93 -14.49
CA GLY A 138 -4.67 5.74 -15.13
C GLY A 138 -4.90 7.06 -14.42
N PHE A 139 -6.14 7.42 -14.13
CA PHE A 139 -6.48 8.72 -13.56
C PHE A 139 -5.80 8.98 -12.21
N ASP A 140 -5.74 7.99 -11.34
CA ASP A 140 -5.10 8.14 -10.01
C ASP A 140 -3.58 8.35 -10.12
N SER A 141 -2.90 7.69 -11.08
CA SER A 141 -1.47 7.90 -11.32
C SER A 141 -1.18 9.34 -11.74
N ILE A 142 -2.01 9.90 -12.64
CA ILE A 142 -1.93 11.31 -13.07
C ILE A 142 -2.18 12.23 -11.87
N VAL A 143 -3.15 11.92 -11.03
CA VAL A 143 -3.43 12.65 -9.80
C VAL A 143 -2.25 12.58 -8.83
N ASN A 144 -1.62 11.40 -8.67
CA ASN A 144 -0.43 11.22 -7.84
C ASN A 144 0.76 12.04 -8.37
N GLU A 145 1.07 11.96 -9.68
CA GLU A 145 2.13 12.75 -10.29
C GLU A 145 1.88 14.26 -10.12
N LYS A 146 0.64 14.71 -10.37
CA LYS A 146 0.27 16.11 -10.15
C LYS A 146 0.41 16.51 -8.69
N ALA A 147 -0.13 15.72 -7.77
CA ALA A 147 -0.02 15.99 -6.35
C ALA A 147 1.45 16.05 -5.90
N ASN A 148 2.31 15.14 -6.34
CA ASN A 148 3.73 15.12 -6.00
C ASN A 148 4.47 16.36 -6.53
N ALA A 149 4.12 16.87 -7.72
CA ALA A 149 4.69 18.08 -8.30
C ALA A 149 4.21 19.41 -7.64
N MET A 150 3.08 19.37 -6.89
CA MET A 150 2.53 20.58 -6.26
C MET A 150 3.24 20.86 -4.93
N SER A 151 3.59 22.12 -4.68
CA SER A 151 4.11 22.60 -3.38
C SER A 151 2.98 22.99 -2.40
N TRP A 152 1.80 23.33 -2.92
CA TRP A 152 0.61 23.78 -2.19
C TRP A 152 -0.67 23.39 -2.95
N PRO A 153 -1.78 23.04 -2.24
CA PRO A 153 -1.95 22.91 -0.80
C PRO A 153 -1.19 21.70 -0.21
N LYS A 154 -1.16 21.57 1.13
CA LYS A 154 -0.53 20.43 1.82
C LYS A 154 -1.56 19.41 2.30
N GLY A 155 -1.11 18.21 2.60
CA GLY A 155 -1.96 17.13 3.15
C GLY A 155 -3.04 16.65 2.19
N PRO A 156 -4.19 16.15 2.68
CA PRO A 156 -5.26 15.58 1.84
C PRO A 156 -5.84 16.55 0.80
N MET A 157 -5.82 17.85 1.08
CA MET A 157 -6.28 18.88 0.14
C MET A 157 -5.47 18.92 -1.17
N LYS A 158 -4.22 18.44 -1.13
CA LYS A 158 -3.33 18.37 -2.28
C LYS A 158 -3.90 17.44 -3.36
N TYR A 159 -4.38 16.27 -2.95
CA TYR A 159 -5.00 15.30 -3.85
C TYR A 159 -6.34 15.80 -4.40
N ASN A 160 -7.17 16.44 -3.57
CA ASN A 160 -8.42 17.05 -4.03
C ASN A 160 -8.18 18.15 -5.08
N ALA A 161 -7.16 18.96 -4.88
CA ALA A 161 -6.76 19.98 -5.86
C ALA A 161 -6.25 19.35 -7.16
N ALA A 162 -5.42 18.30 -7.06
CA ALA A 162 -4.93 17.56 -8.22
C ALA A 162 -6.08 16.92 -9.02
N ILE A 163 -7.05 16.30 -8.36
CA ILE A 163 -8.27 15.76 -8.99
C ILE A 163 -9.03 16.87 -9.73
N ALA A 164 -9.27 18.02 -9.07
CA ALA A 164 -9.99 19.13 -9.68
C ALA A 164 -9.29 19.72 -10.92
N ILE A 165 -7.95 19.68 -10.94
CA ILE A 165 -7.15 20.17 -12.07
C ILE A 165 -7.12 19.15 -13.22
N GLU A 166 -6.92 17.88 -12.92
CA GLU A 166 -6.66 16.85 -13.92
C GLU A 166 -7.95 16.25 -14.51
N LEU A 167 -9.03 16.10 -13.73
CA LEU A 167 -10.27 15.48 -14.19
C LEU A 167 -10.88 16.14 -15.44
N PRO A 168 -10.94 17.48 -15.58
CA PRO A 168 -11.48 18.11 -16.80
C PRO A 168 -10.71 17.76 -18.07
N ARG A 169 -9.40 17.54 -17.96
CA ARG A 169 -8.49 17.32 -19.09
C ARG A 169 -8.26 15.83 -19.35
N PHE A 170 -8.52 14.99 -18.37
CA PHE A 170 -8.28 13.55 -18.45
C PHE A 170 -9.06 12.91 -19.58
N LYS A 171 -8.42 12.01 -20.32
CA LYS A 171 -9.03 11.14 -21.33
C LYS A 171 -8.73 9.70 -20.95
N PRO A 172 -9.71 8.78 -21.06
CA PRO A 172 -9.45 7.36 -20.85
C PRO A 172 -8.34 6.86 -21.77
N HIS A 173 -7.43 6.07 -21.20
CA HIS A 173 -6.38 5.41 -21.99
C HIS A 173 -6.89 4.10 -22.57
N HIS A 174 -6.23 3.64 -23.63
CA HIS A 174 -6.43 2.31 -24.17
C HIS A 174 -5.47 1.35 -23.45
N TYR A 175 -5.99 0.24 -22.94
CA TYR A 175 -5.23 -0.76 -22.22
C TYR A 175 -5.36 -2.13 -22.86
N GLU A 176 -4.25 -2.86 -22.86
CA GLU A 176 -4.23 -4.31 -23.01
C GLU A 176 -3.91 -4.91 -21.64
N ILE A 177 -4.83 -5.72 -21.12
CA ILE A 177 -4.76 -6.30 -19.79
C ILE A 177 -4.79 -7.82 -19.94
N THR A 178 -3.72 -8.51 -19.60
CA THR A 178 -3.69 -9.98 -19.54
C THR A 178 -3.89 -10.41 -18.09
N LEU A 179 -4.94 -11.17 -17.85
CA LEU A 179 -5.37 -11.71 -16.55
C LEU A 179 -5.24 -13.23 -16.63
N ASP A 180 -4.23 -13.80 -15.97
CA ASP A 180 -3.84 -15.20 -16.14
C ASP A 180 -3.73 -15.55 -17.65
N ASP A 181 -4.67 -16.31 -18.19
CA ASP A 181 -4.67 -16.75 -19.61
C ASP A 181 -5.56 -15.89 -20.53
N ARG A 182 -6.21 -14.84 -20.00
CA ARG A 182 -7.17 -14.02 -20.75
C ARG A 182 -6.65 -12.62 -20.99
N THR A 183 -6.60 -12.19 -22.24
CA THR A 183 -6.30 -10.80 -22.62
C THR A 183 -7.58 -10.03 -22.93
N ILE A 184 -7.69 -8.83 -22.37
CA ILE A 184 -8.77 -7.86 -22.57
C ILE A 184 -8.16 -6.60 -23.18
N SER A 185 -8.73 -6.11 -24.27
CA SER A 185 -8.40 -4.83 -24.89
C SER A 185 -9.56 -3.86 -24.64
N THR A 186 -9.33 -2.79 -23.90
CA THR A 186 -10.41 -1.88 -23.48
C THR A 186 -9.90 -0.45 -23.27
N GLN A 187 -10.84 0.51 -23.32
CA GLN A 187 -10.58 1.83 -22.76
C GLN A 187 -10.95 1.85 -21.27
N ALA A 188 -10.07 2.42 -20.44
CA ALA A 188 -10.36 2.59 -19.03
C ALA A 188 -9.90 3.95 -18.50
N MET A 189 -10.59 4.43 -17.48
CA MET A 189 -10.18 5.60 -16.72
C MET A 189 -9.17 5.24 -15.62
N LEU A 190 -9.31 4.06 -15.05
CA LEU A 190 -8.52 3.56 -13.93
C LEU A 190 -8.48 2.04 -13.97
N ILE A 191 -7.32 1.47 -13.69
CA ILE A 191 -7.16 0.06 -13.37
C ILE A 191 -6.50 -0.03 -11.99
N ALA A 192 -7.07 -0.85 -11.10
CA ALA A 192 -6.52 -1.12 -9.79
C ALA A 192 -6.37 -2.63 -9.60
N VAL A 193 -5.15 -3.09 -9.35
CA VAL A 193 -4.81 -4.48 -9.02
C VAL A 193 -4.66 -4.56 -7.52
N SER A 194 -5.68 -5.09 -6.87
CA SER A 194 -5.86 -5.02 -5.43
C SER A 194 -5.49 -6.33 -4.76
N ASN A 195 -4.45 -6.30 -3.93
CA ASN A 195 -4.20 -7.31 -2.91
C ASN A 195 -5.05 -7.00 -1.67
N GLY A 196 -5.15 -5.73 -1.29
CA GLY A 196 -5.97 -5.24 -0.19
C GLY A 196 -7.26 -4.54 -0.64
N ARG A 197 -8.14 -4.24 0.33
CA ARG A 197 -9.47 -3.65 0.05
C ARG A 197 -9.43 -2.18 -0.31
N SER A 198 -8.41 -1.45 0.17
CA SER A 198 -8.40 0.02 0.10
C SER A 198 -7.04 0.61 -0.16
N TYR A 199 -7.03 1.83 -0.71
CA TYR A 199 -5.88 2.71 -0.81
C TYR A 199 -6.29 4.18 -0.68
N GLY A 200 -5.32 5.11 -0.72
CA GLY A 200 -5.57 6.54 -0.69
C GLY A 200 -6.29 7.02 0.56
N GLY A 201 -5.98 6.42 1.72
CA GLY A 201 -6.56 6.79 3.01
C GLY A 201 -7.94 6.20 3.28
N GLY A 202 -8.23 5.02 2.73
CA GLY A 202 -9.43 4.25 3.02
C GLY A 202 -10.51 4.25 1.93
N MET A 203 -10.17 4.59 0.69
CA MET A 203 -11.04 4.34 -0.46
C MET A 203 -11.14 2.83 -0.70
N LEU A 204 -12.31 2.24 -0.46
CA LEU A 204 -12.59 0.81 -0.62
C LEU A 204 -12.73 0.43 -2.11
N VAL A 205 -11.64 0.39 -2.84
CA VAL A 205 -11.61 0.18 -4.31
C VAL A 205 -12.06 -1.21 -4.68
N CYS A 206 -11.56 -2.22 -3.98
CA CYS A 206 -11.99 -3.61 -4.10
C CYS A 206 -12.46 -4.12 -2.73
N PRO A 207 -13.68 -3.79 -2.28
CA PRO A 207 -14.13 -4.03 -0.90
C PRO A 207 -14.21 -5.51 -0.51
N ARG A 208 -14.11 -6.43 -1.48
CA ARG A 208 -14.15 -7.87 -1.27
C ARG A 208 -12.78 -8.54 -1.36
N ALA A 209 -11.71 -7.77 -1.64
CA ALA A 209 -10.36 -8.33 -1.71
C ALA A 209 -9.95 -8.96 -0.38
N GLU A 210 -9.28 -10.11 -0.44
CA GLU A 210 -8.83 -10.89 0.71
C GLU A 210 -7.34 -11.17 0.59
N ILE A 211 -6.56 -10.80 1.59
CA ILE A 211 -5.09 -10.89 1.61
C ILE A 211 -4.55 -12.30 1.90
N THR A 212 -5.38 -13.33 1.84
CA THR A 212 -4.99 -14.70 2.20
C THR A 212 -5.54 -15.73 1.21
N ASP A 213 -6.08 -15.31 0.07
CA ASP A 213 -6.77 -16.20 -0.87
C ASP A 213 -5.97 -16.51 -2.15
N GLY A 214 -4.77 -15.89 -2.28
CA GLY A 214 -3.86 -16.11 -3.40
C GLY A 214 -4.29 -15.43 -4.71
N TYR A 215 -5.14 -14.39 -4.65
CA TYR A 215 -5.63 -13.68 -5.82
C TYR A 215 -5.58 -12.17 -5.64
N PHE A 216 -5.49 -11.47 -6.76
CA PHE A 216 -5.86 -10.07 -6.87
C PHE A 216 -7.31 -9.91 -7.26
N ASP A 217 -7.97 -8.89 -6.73
CA ASP A 217 -9.18 -8.32 -7.32
C ASP A 217 -8.78 -7.18 -8.25
N VAL A 218 -8.95 -7.36 -9.56
CA VAL A 218 -8.58 -6.37 -10.57
C VAL A 218 -9.82 -5.56 -10.95
N MET A 219 -9.86 -4.31 -10.52
CA MET A 219 -10.92 -3.38 -10.87
C MET A 219 -10.56 -2.60 -12.14
N VAL A 220 -11.47 -2.59 -13.10
CA VAL A 220 -11.42 -1.76 -14.30
C VAL A 220 -12.56 -0.77 -14.23
N LEU A 221 -12.26 0.53 -14.23
CA LEU A 221 -13.24 1.59 -14.39
C LEU A 221 -13.31 1.99 -15.86
N HIS A 222 -14.33 1.52 -16.53
CA HIS A 222 -14.61 1.88 -17.93
C HIS A 222 -14.96 3.38 -18.08
N PRO A 223 -14.88 3.94 -19.31
CA PRO A 223 -15.13 5.35 -19.54
C PRO A 223 -16.52 5.80 -19.05
N VAL A 224 -16.55 6.84 -18.25
CA VAL A 224 -17.77 7.52 -17.83
C VAL A 224 -17.62 9.03 -18.07
N SER A 225 -18.75 9.74 -18.10
CA SER A 225 -18.74 11.20 -18.18
C SER A 225 -18.10 11.80 -16.90
N LYS A 226 -17.52 12.99 -17.02
CA LYS A 226 -16.93 13.70 -15.86
C LYS A 226 -17.95 13.94 -14.74
N LEU A 227 -19.20 14.26 -15.10
CA LEU A 227 -20.29 14.47 -14.13
C LEU A 227 -20.65 13.16 -13.43
N GLU A 228 -20.67 12.06 -14.15
CA GLU A 228 -20.93 10.73 -13.60
C GLU A 228 -19.79 10.30 -12.66
N PHE A 229 -18.54 10.50 -13.06
CA PHE A 229 -17.37 10.26 -12.20
C PHE A 229 -17.50 11.00 -10.86
N ILE A 230 -17.80 12.32 -10.88
CA ILE A 230 -17.97 13.12 -9.66
C ILE A 230 -19.10 12.58 -8.78
N LYS A 231 -20.21 12.10 -9.36
CA LYS A 231 -21.34 11.52 -8.61
C LYS A 231 -21.01 10.16 -7.99
N VAL A 232 -20.21 9.35 -8.68
CA VAL A 232 -19.88 7.97 -8.25
C VAL A 232 -18.66 7.94 -7.33
N PHE A 233 -17.70 8.83 -7.52
CA PHE A 233 -16.45 8.86 -6.75
C PHE A 233 -16.64 8.81 -5.22
N PRO A 234 -17.55 9.58 -4.59
CA PRO A 234 -17.76 9.48 -3.14
C PRO A 234 -18.24 8.11 -2.66
N ARG A 235 -18.81 7.30 -3.55
CA ARG A 235 -19.30 5.96 -3.22
C ARG A 235 -18.13 4.96 -2.98
N VAL A 236 -16.91 5.30 -3.43
CA VAL A 236 -15.72 4.46 -3.21
C VAL A 236 -15.39 4.34 -1.73
N PHE A 237 -15.64 5.39 -0.92
CA PHE A 237 -15.41 5.34 0.52
C PHE A 237 -16.36 4.39 1.27
N LYS A 238 -17.48 4.03 0.63
CA LYS A 238 -18.45 3.04 1.17
C LYS A 238 -18.36 1.68 0.44
N GLY A 239 -17.49 1.55 -0.55
CA GLY A 239 -17.39 0.37 -1.40
C GLY A 239 -18.62 0.11 -2.29
N THR A 240 -19.57 1.07 -2.39
CA THR A 240 -20.83 0.87 -3.14
C THR A 240 -20.72 1.23 -4.62
N HIS A 241 -19.59 1.74 -5.07
CA HIS A 241 -19.30 2.03 -6.48
C HIS A 241 -19.23 0.75 -7.32
N ILE A 242 -18.93 -0.43 -6.72
CA ILE A 242 -18.86 -1.72 -7.42
C ILE A 242 -20.18 -2.17 -8.05
N THR A 243 -21.30 -1.56 -7.70
CA THR A 243 -22.60 -1.80 -8.34
C THR A 243 -22.82 -0.96 -9.59
N HIS A 244 -21.87 -0.08 -9.91
CA HIS A 244 -21.98 0.78 -11.10
C HIS A 244 -21.64 -0.02 -12.37
N PRO A 245 -22.43 0.10 -13.47
CA PRO A 245 -22.22 -0.71 -14.68
C PRO A 245 -20.88 -0.47 -15.37
N ALA A 246 -20.21 0.66 -15.13
CA ALA A 246 -18.88 0.95 -15.65
C ALA A 246 -17.75 0.40 -14.78
N VAL A 247 -18.04 -0.28 -13.67
CA VAL A 247 -17.04 -0.92 -12.81
C VAL A 247 -17.10 -2.41 -13.01
N GLU A 248 -16.00 -2.99 -13.47
CA GLU A 248 -15.78 -4.43 -13.59
C GLU A 248 -14.71 -4.86 -12.60
N ILE A 249 -14.91 -5.98 -11.89
CA ILE A 249 -13.91 -6.58 -11.01
C ILE A 249 -13.72 -8.03 -11.45
N VAL A 250 -12.48 -8.39 -11.75
CA VAL A 250 -12.08 -9.74 -12.15
C VAL A 250 -10.99 -10.24 -11.21
N ARG A 251 -11.09 -11.49 -10.78
CA ARG A 251 -10.03 -12.12 -9.97
C ARG A 251 -8.96 -12.73 -10.87
N SER A 252 -7.70 -12.54 -10.50
CA SER A 252 -6.56 -13.07 -11.24
C SER A 252 -5.37 -13.28 -10.29
N LYS A 253 -4.51 -14.25 -10.61
CA LYS A 253 -3.24 -14.48 -9.88
C LYS A 253 -2.11 -13.66 -10.47
N SER A 254 -2.19 -13.38 -11.77
CA SER A 254 -1.20 -12.60 -12.50
C SER A 254 -1.88 -11.56 -13.39
N VAL A 255 -1.26 -10.42 -13.51
CA VAL A 255 -1.78 -9.30 -14.31
C VAL A 255 -0.63 -8.66 -15.08
N GLN A 256 -0.76 -8.58 -16.39
CA GLN A 256 0.11 -7.75 -17.20
C GLN A 256 -0.71 -6.59 -17.77
N ILE A 257 -0.21 -5.37 -17.66
CA ILE A 257 -0.92 -4.17 -18.11
C ILE A 257 -0.01 -3.40 -19.06
N SER A 258 -0.51 -3.13 -20.27
CA SER A 258 0.17 -2.33 -21.29
C SER A 258 -0.69 -1.12 -21.68
N SER A 259 -0.09 0.06 -21.72
CA SER A 259 -0.70 1.34 -22.13
C SER A 259 0.36 2.44 -22.19
N ASP A 260 -0.04 3.63 -22.65
CA ASP A 260 0.73 4.87 -22.50
C ASP A 260 0.32 5.55 -21.17
N ALA A 261 0.71 4.96 -20.05
CA ALA A 261 0.39 5.44 -18.69
C ALA A 261 1.49 5.02 -17.71
N VAL A 262 1.41 5.53 -16.48
CA VAL A 262 2.33 5.23 -15.38
C VAL A 262 1.65 4.34 -14.35
N ALA A 263 2.41 3.43 -13.74
CA ALA A 263 1.96 2.59 -12.64
C ALA A 263 2.49 3.10 -11.29
N TYR A 264 1.65 2.99 -10.28
CA TYR A 264 1.94 3.27 -8.86
C TYR A 264 1.55 2.07 -8.00
N ALA A 265 2.37 1.72 -7.02
CA ALA A 265 2.06 0.69 -6.03
C ALA A 265 2.23 1.27 -4.61
N ASP A 266 1.19 1.14 -3.77
CA ASP A 266 1.15 1.68 -2.40
C ASP A 266 1.51 3.18 -2.31
N GLY A 267 1.25 3.93 -3.39
CA GLY A 267 1.57 5.35 -3.50
C GLY A 267 2.97 5.67 -4.04
N GLU A 268 3.82 4.66 -4.25
CA GLU A 268 5.16 4.81 -4.84
C GLU A 268 5.13 4.55 -6.35
N ARG A 269 5.97 5.28 -7.08
CA ARG A 269 6.02 5.23 -8.54
C ARG A 269 6.81 4.01 -9.01
N ILE A 270 6.14 3.05 -9.65
CA ILE A 270 6.79 1.86 -10.24
C ILE A 270 7.47 2.23 -11.57
N GLY A 271 6.73 2.86 -12.49
CA GLY A 271 7.29 3.24 -13.78
C GLY A 271 6.25 3.39 -14.89
N GLN A 272 6.75 3.52 -16.11
CA GLN A 272 5.91 3.49 -17.31
C GLN A 272 5.42 2.05 -17.56
N LEU A 273 4.19 1.91 -18.07
CA LEU A 273 3.73 0.64 -18.59
C LEU A 273 4.54 0.22 -19.84
N PRO A 274 4.71 -1.08 -20.15
CA PRO A 274 4.03 -2.19 -19.50
C PRO A 274 4.64 -2.59 -18.16
N VAL A 275 3.80 -3.15 -17.26
CA VAL A 275 4.22 -3.80 -16.00
C VAL A 275 3.58 -5.18 -15.87
N SER A 276 4.25 -6.06 -15.11
CA SER A 276 3.74 -7.39 -14.79
C SER A 276 3.67 -7.57 -13.28
N ALA A 277 2.50 -7.89 -12.76
CA ALA A 277 2.27 -8.15 -11.34
C ALA A 277 1.83 -9.59 -11.09
N GLN A 278 2.27 -10.16 -9.99
CA GLN A 278 1.90 -11.50 -9.54
C GLN A 278 1.49 -11.46 -8.07
N CYS A 279 0.37 -12.10 -7.74
CA CYS A 279 0.01 -12.38 -6.36
C CYS A 279 0.94 -13.48 -5.83
N MET A 280 1.58 -13.20 -4.72
CA MET A 280 2.54 -14.10 -4.07
C MET A 280 1.92 -14.60 -2.75
N PRO A 281 1.30 -15.80 -2.77
CA PRO A 281 0.61 -16.33 -1.60
C PRO A 281 1.54 -16.51 -0.42
N GLY A 282 1.12 -16.01 0.73
CA GLY A 282 1.83 -16.19 1.98
C GLY A 282 3.21 -15.53 2.05
N ALA A 283 3.49 -14.54 1.20
CA ALA A 283 4.80 -13.93 1.08
C ALA A 283 5.26 -13.18 2.34
N LEU A 284 4.35 -12.74 3.19
CA LEU A 284 4.68 -12.00 4.41
C LEU A 284 4.08 -12.66 5.64
N MET A 285 4.91 -12.82 6.69
CA MET A 285 4.45 -13.12 8.03
C MET A 285 4.17 -11.82 8.79
N THR A 286 2.94 -11.62 9.27
CA THR A 286 2.52 -10.41 9.99
C THR A 286 1.46 -10.74 11.04
N TRP A 287 1.09 -9.77 11.88
CA TRP A 287 0.06 -9.97 12.90
C TRP A 287 -1.29 -9.39 12.44
N LEU A 288 -2.33 -10.16 12.67
CA LEU A 288 -3.72 -9.79 12.42
C LEU A 288 -4.45 -9.55 13.76
N PRO A 289 -5.56 -8.79 13.77
CA PRO A 289 -6.37 -8.52 14.97
C PRO A 289 -6.81 -9.73 15.77
#